data_f61858ad14de1188918b275e29d40847
#
_entry.id   f61858ad14de1188918b275e29d40847
#
_cell.length_a   1.000
_cell.length_b   1.000
_cell.length_c   1.000
_cell.angle_alpha   90.00
_cell.angle_beta   90.00
_cell.angle_gamma   90.00
#
_symmetry.space_group_name_H-M   'P 1'
#
loop_
_entity.id
_entity.type
_entity.pdbx_description
1 polymer ?
#
loop_
_entity_poly.entity_id
_entity_poly.type
_entity_poly.pdbx_seq_one_letter_code
_entity_poly.pdbx_strand_id
1 'polypeptide(L)'
;VRMTWADFWALIATLNGEATKENCHRLAEELSRRPVSDIVGFAERHAEALYRLDQEKFGTLPVIDMTLRDGSPFPQSSDAFLYSRCAVVAAGRAVWESVFSDTDKFAPYTSTELDGESLLYVPDEAYELATGNEWDRTTRHCFESCSNRDGWPHLRN
;
A
#
# COMPACT_ATOMS: atom_id res chain seq x y z
N VAL A 1 15.39 17.22 -3.45
CA VAL A 1 15.46 16.15 -4.45
C VAL A 1 14.40 15.12 -4.13
N ARG A 2 13.58 14.84 -5.11
CA ARG A 2 12.48 13.88 -4.95
C ARG A 2 13.02 12.44 -4.95
N MET A 3 12.52 11.60 -4.03
CA MET A 3 12.89 10.18 -4.01
C MET A 3 12.57 9.52 -5.35
N THR A 4 13.52 8.78 -5.92
CA THR A 4 13.30 8.02 -7.15
C THR A 4 12.49 6.75 -6.88
N TRP A 5 11.86 6.21 -7.93
CA TRP A 5 11.20 4.92 -7.81
C TRP A 5 12.19 3.81 -7.44
N ALA A 6 13.40 3.85 -7.99
CA ALA A 6 14.42 2.86 -7.65
C ALA A 6 14.75 2.87 -6.15
N ASP A 7 14.91 4.05 -5.57
CA ASP A 7 15.18 4.19 -4.13
C ASP A 7 13.99 3.70 -3.29
N PHE A 8 12.78 4.06 -3.70
CA PHE A 8 11.56 3.60 -3.03
C PHE A 8 11.49 2.07 -3.00
N TRP A 9 11.64 1.43 -4.18
CA TRP A 9 11.55 -0.03 -4.26
C TRP A 9 12.70 -0.73 -3.55
N ALA A 10 13.87 -0.13 -3.47
CA ALA A 10 14.98 -0.66 -2.67
C ALA A 10 14.64 -0.66 -1.17
N LEU A 11 13.98 0.38 -0.69
CA LEU A 11 13.51 0.45 0.69
C LEU A 11 12.41 -0.60 0.94
N ILE A 12 11.45 -0.71 0.05
CA ILE A 12 10.38 -1.73 0.13
C ILE A 12 10.97 -3.14 0.16
N ALA A 13 12.03 -3.40 -0.61
CA ALA A 13 12.66 -4.71 -0.65
C ALA A 13 13.18 -5.17 0.72
N THR A 14 13.47 -4.24 1.63
CA THR A 14 13.92 -4.58 3.00
C THR A 14 12.82 -5.24 3.83
N LEU A 15 11.55 -5.17 3.39
CA LEU A 15 10.43 -5.86 4.03
C LEU A 15 10.42 -7.37 3.77
N ASN A 16 11.27 -7.85 2.87
CA ASN A 16 11.32 -9.28 2.49
C ASN A 16 9.96 -9.83 2.02
N GLY A 17 9.17 -9.01 1.36
CA GLY A 17 7.89 -9.38 0.76
C GLY A 17 6.67 -9.26 1.65
N GLU A 18 6.82 -8.95 2.92
CA GLU A 18 5.71 -8.88 3.87
C GLU A 18 5.73 -7.63 4.75
N ALA A 19 4.58 -6.98 4.86
CA ALA A 19 4.41 -5.78 5.70
C ALA A 19 4.00 -6.15 7.13
N THR A 20 4.77 -7.03 7.78
CA THR A 20 4.55 -7.33 9.19
C THR A 20 4.87 -6.10 10.05
N LYS A 21 4.33 -6.05 11.26
CA LYS A 21 4.66 -4.96 12.20
C LYS A 21 6.15 -4.84 12.42
N GLU A 22 6.85 -5.96 12.59
CA GLU A 22 8.31 -5.99 12.79
C GLU A 22 9.06 -5.44 11.58
N ASN A 23 8.71 -5.92 10.38
CA ASN A 23 9.38 -5.50 9.16
C ASN A 23 9.15 -4.00 8.89
N CYS A 24 7.93 -3.53 9.10
CA CYS A 24 7.60 -2.11 8.94
C CYS A 24 8.30 -1.24 9.98
N HIS A 25 8.40 -1.71 11.22
CA HIS A 25 9.16 -1.00 12.27
C HIS A 25 10.63 -0.85 11.89
N ARG A 26 11.27 -1.90 11.40
CA ARG A 26 12.67 -1.84 10.93
C ARG A 26 12.83 -0.85 9.78
N LEU A 27 11.89 -0.82 8.86
CA LEU A 27 11.90 0.15 7.75
C LEU A 27 11.75 1.57 8.29
N ALA A 28 10.86 1.80 9.24
CA ALA A 28 10.69 3.10 9.87
C ALA A 28 11.97 3.56 10.59
N GLU A 29 12.65 2.66 11.30
CA GLU A 29 13.93 2.96 11.92
C GLU A 29 15.00 3.34 10.89
N GLU A 30 15.09 2.60 9.79
CA GLU A 30 16.02 2.91 8.69
C GLU A 30 15.74 4.30 8.10
N LEU A 31 14.47 4.60 7.80
CA LEU A 31 14.08 5.90 7.29
C LEU A 31 14.36 7.04 8.29
N SER A 32 14.20 6.78 9.59
CA SER A 32 14.42 7.78 10.63
C SER A 32 15.88 8.25 10.70
N ARG A 33 16.82 7.45 10.20
CA ARG A 33 18.26 7.78 10.16
C ARG A 33 18.63 8.58 8.91
N ARG A 34 17.69 8.76 8.02
CA ARG A 34 17.88 9.52 6.77
C ARG A 34 17.34 10.94 6.92
N PRO A 35 17.69 11.84 6.01
CA PRO A 35 17.07 13.18 6.00
C PRO A 35 15.54 13.10 5.96
N VAL A 36 14.88 14.06 6.59
CA VAL A 36 13.40 14.14 6.59
C VAL A 36 12.84 14.13 5.17
N SER A 37 13.55 14.72 4.21
CA SER A 37 13.14 14.69 2.79
C SER A 37 12.97 13.28 2.24
N ASP A 38 13.72 12.29 2.75
CA ASP A 38 13.56 10.89 2.35
C ASP A 38 12.28 10.28 2.93
N ILE A 39 11.92 10.66 4.15
CA ILE A 39 10.65 10.22 4.76
C ILE A 39 9.47 10.76 3.95
N VAL A 40 9.52 12.04 3.60
CA VAL A 40 8.51 12.69 2.75
C VAL A 40 8.45 12.02 1.38
N GLY A 41 9.61 11.79 0.78
CA GLY A 41 9.71 11.14 -0.53
C GLY A 41 9.15 9.72 -0.53
N PHE A 42 9.42 8.96 0.53
CA PHE A 42 8.86 7.62 0.69
C PHE A 42 7.33 7.67 0.76
N ALA A 43 6.79 8.57 1.58
CA ALA A 43 5.33 8.72 1.71
C ALA A 43 4.68 9.08 0.36
N GLU A 44 5.30 9.98 -0.40
CA GLU A 44 4.77 10.40 -1.70
C GLU A 44 4.79 9.26 -2.72
N ARG A 45 5.88 8.50 -2.79
CA ARG A 45 5.96 7.35 -3.71
C ARG A 45 5.01 6.23 -3.31
N HIS A 46 4.88 5.98 -2.00
CA HIS A 46 3.94 4.97 -1.52
C HIS A 46 2.49 5.34 -1.86
N ALA A 47 2.11 6.58 -1.60
CA ALA A 47 0.77 7.07 -1.93
C ALA A 47 0.50 6.96 -3.44
N GLU A 48 1.48 7.28 -4.28
CA GLU A 48 1.34 7.16 -5.73
C GLU A 48 1.22 5.68 -6.16
N ALA A 49 2.01 4.79 -5.59
CA ALA A 49 1.94 3.36 -5.89
C ALA A 49 0.58 2.78 -5.53
N LEU A 50 0.03 3.18 -4.38
CA LEU A 50 -1.31 2.77 -3.94
C LEU A 50 -2.41 3.36 -4.81
N TYR A 51 -2.27 4.62 -5.21
CA TYR A 51 -3.22 5.31 -6.08
C TYR A 51 -3.32 4.63 -7.45
N ARG A 52 -2.19 4.19 -8.01
CA ARG A 52 -2.19 3.47 -9.29
C ARG A 52 -2.89 2.11 -9.21
N LEU A 53 -2.87 1.48 -8.04
CA LEU A 53 -3.59 0.22 -7.80
C LEU A 53 -5.06 0.42 -7.45
N ASP A 54 -5.50 1.66 -7.21
CA ASP A 54 -6.88 1.97 -6.86
C ASP A 54 -7.75 1.89 -8.10
N GLN A 55 -8.06 0.66 -8.51
CA GLN A 55 -8.83 0.38 -9.72
C GLN A 55 -9.94 -0.62 -9.41
N GLU A 56 -11.07 -0.43 -10.07
CA GLU A 56 -12.26 -1.26 -9.90
C GLU A 56 -11.97 -2.75 -10.13
N LYS A 57 -11.15 -3.08 -11.12
CA LYS A 57 -10.80 -4.47 -11.43
C LYS A 57 -10.12 -5.19 -10.26
N PHE A 58 -9.41 -4.47 -9.40
CA PHE A 58 -8.79 -5.04 -8.20
C PHE A 58 -9.72 -4.95 -6.99
N GLY A 59 -10.43 -3.83 -6.84
CA GLY A 59 -11.29 -3.59 -5.69
C GLY A 59 -12.55 -4.47 -5.68
N THR A 60 -12.96 -4.98 -6.83
CA THR A 60 -14.12 -5.88 -6.94
C THR A 60 -13.76 -7.35 -6.80
N LEU A 61 -12.45 -7.68 -6.70
CA LEU A 61 -12.06 -9.05 -6.36
C LEU A 61 -12.54 -9.39 -4.95
N PRO A 62 -13.08 -10.61 -4.74
CA PRO A 62 -13.49 -11.00 -3.41
C PRO A 62 -12.28 -11.32 -2.51
N VAL A 63 -12.50 -11.30 -1.20
CA VAL A 63 -11.53 -11.80 -0.24
C VAL A 63 -11.34 -13.30 -0.48
N ILE A 64 -10.11 -13.72 -0.77
CA ILE A 64 -9.85 -15.06 -1.29
C ILE A 64 -10.11 -16.20 -0.28
N ASP A 65 -9.97 -15.90 1.01
CA ASP A 65 -10.08 -16.91 2.08
C ASP A 65 -11.34 -16.75 2.94
N MET A 66 -12.34 -16.01 2.43
CA MET A 66 -13.63 -15.84 3.12
C MET A 66 -14.80 -15.96 2.16
N THR A 67 -15.93 -16.42 2.69
CA THR A 67 -17.22 -16.42 1.97
C THR A 67 -18.31 -15.92 2.92
N LEU A 68 -19.41 -15.45 2.34
CA LEU A 68 -20.61 -15.14 3.09
C LEU A 68 -21.30 -16.44 3.56
N ARG A 69 -22.28 -16.30 4.46
CA ARG A 69 -22.99 -17.48 5.01
C ARG A 69 -23.65 -18.35 3.96
N ASP A 70 -24.12 -17.75 2.88
CA ASP A 70 -24.75 -18.44 1.76
C ASP A 70 -23.77 -19.05 0.75
N GLY A 71 -22.45 -18.94 1.03
CA GLY A 71 -21.38 -19.43 0.17
C GLY A 71 -20.98 -18.47 -0.95
N SER A 72 -21.63 -17.32 -1.07
CA SER A 72 -21.27 -16.32 -2.07
C SER A 72 -19.94 -15.62 -1.71
N PRO A 73 -19.27 -14.99 -2.70
CA PRO A 73 -18.03 -14.30 -2.46
C PRO A 73 -18.16 -13.19 -1.42
N PHE A 74 -17.13 -13.06 -0.58
CA PHE A 74 -17.05 -12.02 0.44
C PHE A 74 -16.38 -10.79 -0.19
N PRO A 75 -17.10 -9.66 -0.33
CA PRO A 75 -16.51 -8.48 -0.99
C PRO A 75 -15.47 -7.81 -0.11
N GLN A 76 -14.47 -7.19 -0.74
CA GLN A 76 -13.55 -6.32 -0.03
C GLN A 76 -14.26 -5.05 0.41
N SER A 77 -14.12 -4.67 1.69
CA SER A 77 -14.49 -3.33 2.16
C SER A 77 -13.49 -2.30 1.64
N SER A 78 -13.77 -1.01 1.80
CA SER A 78 -12.83 0.06 1.45
C SER A 78 -11.50 -0.10 2.16
N ASP A 79 -11.53 -0.42 3.46
CA ASP A 79 -10.31 -0.62 4.24
C ASP A 79 -9.59 -1.90 3.83
N ALA A 80 -10.32 -2.99 3.63
CA ALA A 80 -9.71 -4.24 3.17
C ALA A 80 -8.99 -4.05 1.84
N PHE A 81 -9.58 -3.31 0.91
CA PHE A 81 -8.96 -3.02 -0.38
C PHE A 81 -7.72 -2.13 -0.23
N LEU A 82 -7.74 -1.16 0.66
CA LEU A 82 -6.55 -0.37 0.95
C LEU A 82 -5.42 -1.26 1.47
N TYR A 83 -5.72 -2.14 2.41
CA TYR A 83 -4.72 -3.02 3.02
C TYR A 83 -4.19 -4.08 2.05
N SER A 84 -5.03 -4.60 1.16
CA SER A 84 -4.58 -5.53 0.11
C SER A 84 -3.65 -4.84 -0.90
N ARG A 85 -3.91 -3.59 -1.23
CA ARG A 85 -3.00 -2.79 -2.08
C ARG A 85 -1.65 -2.57 -1.38
N CYS A 86 -1.67 -2.31 -0.08
CA CYS A 86 -0.43 -2.23 0.70
C CYS A 86 0.35 -3.56 0.68
N ALA A 87 -0.34 -4.69 0.76
CA ALA A 87 0.30 -6.00 0.69
C ALA A 87 0.96 -6.25 -0.68
N VAL A 88 0.33 -5.80 -1.77
CA VAL A 88 0.92 -5.87 -3.12
C VAL A 88 2.20 -5.03 -3.18
N VAL A 89 2.18 -3.80 -2.66
CA VAL A 89 3.36 -2.94 -2.63
C VAL A 89 4.48 -3.60 -1.82
N ALA A 90 4.16 -4.13 -0.64
CA ALA A 90 5.14 -4.79 0.23
C ALA A 90 5.79 -6.00 -0.43
N ALA A 91 5.07 -6.68 -1.32
CA ALA A 91 5.59 -7.83 -2.08
C ALA A 91 6.68 -7.42 -3.09
N GLY A 92 6.79 -6.14 -3.40
CA GLY A 92 7.89 -5.60 -4.21
C GLY A 92 7.47 -5.17 -5.60
N ARG A 93 8.44 -4.57 -6.29
CA ARG A 93 8.20 -3.96 -7.60
C ARG A 93 7.70 -4.95 -8.65
N ALA A 94 8.31 -6.15 -8.71
CA ALA A 94 7.94 -7.14 -9.71
C ALA A 94 6.48 -7.56 -9.58
N VAL A 95 6.01 -7.77 -8.35
CA VAL A 95 4.61 -8.10 -8.08
C VAL A 95 3.71 -6.92 -8.44
N TRP A 96 4.07 -5.72 -7.97
CA TRP A 96 3.29 -4.50 -8.24
C TRP A 96 3.12 -4.26 -9.74
N GLU A 97 4.17 -4.43 -10.54
CA GLU A 97 4.10 -4.29 -12.00
C GLU A 97 3.25 -5.40 -12.63
N SER A 98 3.38 -6.63 -12.14
CA SER A 98 2.72 -7.80 -12.74
C SER A 98 1.20 -7.76 -12.63
N VAL A 99 0.65 -7.18 -11.57
CA VAL A 99 -0.82 -7.16 -11.37
C VAL A 99 -1.53 -6.30 -12.40
N PHE A 100 -0.87 -5.30 -12.96
CA PHE A 100 -1.47 -4.44 -13.99
C PHE A 100 -1.74 -5.19 -15.30
N SER A 101 -0.95 -6.19 -15.61
CA SER A 101 -1.12 -7.01 -16.81
C SER A 101 -1.95 -8.27 -16.57
N ASP A 102 -2.13 -8.67 -15.31
CA ASP A 102 -2.87 -9.89 -14.95
C ASP A 102 -3.55 -9.68 -13.60
N THR A 103 -4.85 -9.39 -13.65
CA THR A 103 -5.67 -9.12 -12.46
C THR A 103 -5.67 -10.31 -11.49
N ASP A 104 -5.58 -11.54 -11.99
CA ASP A 104 -5.58 -12.73 -11.14
C ASP A 104 -4.37 -12.76 -10.19
N LYS A 105 -3.30 -12.07 -10.54
CA LYS A 105 -2.10 -11.98 -9.67
C LYS A 105 -2.33 -11.12 -8.44
N PHE A 106 -3.35 -10.27 -8.45
CA PHE A 106 -3.73 -9.49 -7.27
C PHE A 106 -4.49 -10.34 -6.25
N ALA A 107 -5.27 -11.33 -6.70
CA ALA A 107 -6.18 -12.09 -5.85
C ALA A 107 -5.56 -12.67 -4.57
N PRO A 108 -4.33 -13.23 -4.57
CA PRO A 108 -3.73 -13.75 -3.33
C PRO A 108 -3.57 -12.70 -2.23
N TYR A 109 -3.44 -11.43 -2.61
CA TYR A 109 -3.20 -10.34 -1.67
C TYR A 109 -4.47 -9.82 -1.00
N THR A 110 -5.65 -10.31 -1.41
CA THR A 110 -6.91 -10.04 -0.71
C THR A 110 -7.08 -10.90 0.54
N SER A 111 -6.16 -11.84 0.78
CA SER A 111 -6.20 -12.74 1.92
C SER A 111 -6.19 -12.00 3.26
N THR A 112 -6.99 -12.45 4.20
CA THR A 112 -6.99 -11.93 5.57
C THR A 112 -5.67 -12.17 6.30
N GLU A 113 -4.84 -13.10 5.79
CA GLU A 113 -3.53 -13.43 6.37
C GLU A 113 -2.41 -12.50 5.90
N LEU A 114 -2.66 -11.68 4.87
CA LEU A 114 -1.64 -10.80 4.25
C LEU A 114 -1.96 -9.31 4.47
N ASP A 115 -2.40 -8.95 5.65
CA ASP A 115 -2.74 -7.57 5.99
C ASP A 115 -1.52 -6.65 5.86
N GLY A 116 -1.61 -5.68 4.96
CA GLY A 116 -0.55 -4.71 4.70
C GLY A 116 -0.70 -3.39 5.46
N GLU A 117 -1.65 -3.28 6.37
CA GLU A 117 -1.97 -2.01 7.07
C GLU A 117 -0.75 -1.33 7.68
N SER A 118 0.14 -2.09 8.29
CA SER A 118 1.31 -1.53 8.99
C SER A 118 2.20 -0.68 8.08
N LEU A 119 2.19 -0.95 6.77
CA LEU A 119 2.99 -0.16 5.82
C LEU A 119 2.52 1.29 5.72
N LEU A 120 1.24 1.55 5.96
CA LEU A 120 0.69 2.91 5.93
C LEU A 120 1.30 3.83 6.98
N TYR A 121 1.73 3.28 8.10
CA TYR A 121 2.20 4.04 9.26
C TYR A 121 3.73 4.23 9.28
N VAL A 122 4.45 3.69 8.29
CA VAL A 122 5.90 3.78 8.24
C VAL A 122 6.39 5.24 8.21
N PRO A 123 5.83 6.14 7.37
CA PRO A 123 6.26 7.54 7.39
C PRO A 123 6.00 8.23 8.73
N ASP A 124 4.85 7.98 9.33
CA ASP A 124 4.45 8.53 10.63
C ASP A 124 5.46 8.16 11.71
N GLU A 125 5.76 6.88 11.82
CA GLU A 125 6.71 6.36 12.80
C GLU A 125 8.12 6.89 12.55
N ALA A 126 8.57 6.86 11.30
CA ALA A 126 9.90 7.34 10.93
C ALA A 126 10.06 8.83 11.26
N TYR A 127 9.05 9.63 10.98
CA TYR A 127 9.07 11.07 11.24
C TYR A 127 9.10 11.35 12.75
N GLU A 128 8.28 10.63 13.52
CA GLU A 128 8.26 10.78 14.98
C GLU A 128 9.61 10.38 15.59
N LEU A 129 10.20 9.28 15.13
CA LEU A 129 11.53 8.85 15.58
C LEU A 129 12.61 9.88 15.23
N ALA A 130 12.52 10.51 14.07
CA ALA A 130 13.53 11.46 13.60
C ALA A 130 13.39 12.84 14.24
N THR A 131 12.21 13.30 14.52
CA THR A 131 11.93 14.70 14.91
C THR A 131 11.30 14.86 16.28
N GLY A 132 10.69 13.81 16.85
CA GLY A 132 9.88 13.90 18.05
C GLY A 132 8.50 14.52 17.85
N ASN A 133 8.13 14.85 16.60
CA ASN A 133 6.86 15.48 16.27
C ASN A 133 5.95 14.51 15.53
N GLU A 134 4.64 14.78 15.59
CA GLU A 134 3.66 14.02 14.83
C GLU A 134 3.75 14.33 13.33
N TRP A 135 3.46 13.32 12.52
CA TRP A 135 3.29 13.47 11.09
C TRP A 135 1.95 14.13 10.80
N ASP A 136 1.97 15.31 10.16
CA ASP A 136 0.77 16.08 9.84
C ASP A 136 0.64 16.43 8.36
N ARG A 137 1.39 15.73 7.50
CA ARG A 137 1.41 16.00 6.07
C ARG A 137 0.38 15.18 5.33
N THR A 138 -0.19 15.77 4.28
CA THR A 138 -0.96 15.04 3.28
C THR A 138 -0.07 14.78 2.07
N THR A 139 -0.32 13.69 1.37
CA THR A 139 0.39 13.34 0.14
C THR A 139 -0.32 13.93 -1.08
N ARG A 140 0.42 14.09 -2.18
CA ARG A 140 -0.14 14.58 -3.44
C ARG A 140 -1.27 13.69 -3.95
N HIS A 141 -1.08 12.36 -3.87
CA HIS A 141 -2.10 11.40 -4.25
C HIS A 141 -2.84 10.93 -3.00
N CYS A 142 -4.16 10.88 -3.07
CA CYS A 142 -4.96 10.28 -2.01
C CYS A 142 -4.98 8.76 -2.21
N PHE A 143 -4.56 8.00 -1.19
CA PHE A 143 -4.52 6.53 -1.29
C PHE A 143 -5.80 5.84 -0.81
N GLU A 144 -6.78 6.58 -0.31
CA GLU A 144 -8.07 6.01 0.09
C GLU A 144 -8.75 5.34 -1.11
N SER A 145 -9.49 4.27 -0.83
CA SER A 145 -10.18 3.52 -1.88
C SER A 145 -11.19 4.39 -2.62
N CYS A 146 -11.26 4.21 -3.94
CA CYS A 146 -12.13 4.96 -4.86
C CYS A 146 -11.72 6.43 -5.06
N SER A 147 -10.50 6.80 -4.68
CA SER A 147 -9.96 8.16 -4.91
C SER A 147 -9.50 8.35 -6.35
N ASN A 148 -9.00 7.29 -6.99
CA ASN A 148 -8.58 7.31 -8.39
C ASN A 148 -9.82 7.11 -9.28
N ARG A 149 -10.50 8.18 -9.59
CA ARG A 149 -11.78 8.12 -10.32
C ARG A 149 -11.66 7.49 -11.70
N ASP A 150 -10.55 7.66 -12.38
CA ASP A 150 -10.31 7.04 -13.68
C ASP A 150 -10.22 5.52 -13.58
N GLY A 151 -9.83 5.00 -12.45
CA GLY A 151 -9.79 3.57 -12.16
C GLY A 151 -11.15 2.97 -11.81
N TRP A 152 -12.17 3.80 -11.57
CA TRP A 152 -13.50 3.35 -11.13
C TRP A 152 -14.59 3.89 -12.04
N PRO A 153 -14.65 3.43 -13.31
CA PRO A 153 -15.58 3.99 -14.30
C PRO A 153 -17.06 3.81 -13.93
N HIS A 154 -17.44 2.74 -13.21
CA HIS A 154 -18.81 2.51 -12.82
C HIS A 154 -19.29 3.37 -11.64
N LEU A 155 -18.38 4.04 -10.94
CA LEU A 155 -18.74 5.00 -9.89
C LEU A 155 -18.86 6.43 -10.43
N ARG A 156 -18.58 6.64 -11.70
CA ARG A 156 -18.73 7.94 -12.35
C ARG A 156 -20.18 8.11 -12.80
N ASN A 157 -20.77 9.19 -12.35
CA ASN A 157 -22.09 9.64 -12.80
C ASN A 157 -21.98 10.99 -13.48
#